data_c7f7cda0d7f5c334243929891d41dcb8
#
_entry.id   c7f7cda0d7f5c334243929891d41dcb8
#
_cell.length_a   1.000
_cell.length_b   1.000
_cell.length_c   1.000
_cell.angle_alpha   90.00
_cell.angle_beta   90.00
_cell.angle_gamma   90.00
#
_symmetry.space_group_name_H-M   'P 1'
#
loop_
_entity.id
_entity.type
_entity.pdbx_description
1 polymer ?
#
loop_
_entity_poly.entity_id
_entity_poly.type
_entity_poly.pdbx_seq_one_letter_code
_entity_poly.pdbx_strand_id
1 'polypeptide(L)'
;MDSRPLTLGEIALARSMFGDAIDYRRVRLFRRKWWPFHPKGAAMAPSGNIHFHPERGGWSEDFSSEPLSLQGFFIHELTHVWQAQARGRLYLPLRRHPFCRYRYRLAPGKPFNAYNPEQQAEIVRHIFLAERGVRLADTPPRSILPF
;
A
#
# COMPACT_ATOMS: atom_id res chain seq x y z
N MET A 1 18.43 -14.25 3.84
CA MET A 1 17.63 -13.57 4.86
C MET A 1 16.22 -13.33 4.35
N ASP A 2 15.23 -13.55 5.19
CA ASP A 2 13.83 -13.44 4.82
C ASP A 2 13.29 -12.02 4.86
N SER A 3 14.14 -11.02 5.03
CA SER A 3 13.72 -9.62 5.05
C SER A 3 14.78 -8.69 4.47
N ARG A 4 14.32 -7.58 3.93
CA ARG A 4 15.19 -6.53 3.41
C ARG A 4 14.60 -5.13 3.64
N PRO A 5 15.43 -4.08 3.66
CA PRO A 5 14.94 -2.71 3.62
C PRO A 5 14.41 -2.37 2.22
N LEU A 6 13.84 -1.18 2.08
CA LEU A 6 13.49 -0.63 0.77
C LEU A 6 14.76 -0.32 -0.03
N THR A 7 14.70 -0.54 -1.34
CA THR A 7 15.75 -0.08 -2.26
C THR A 7 15.64 1.43 -2.47
N LEU A 8 16.69 2.05 -2.98
CA LEU A 8 16.66 3.47 -3.33
C LEU A 8 15.61 3.77 -4.41
N GLY A 9 15.45 2.86 -5.38
CA GLY A 9 14.43 2.99 -6.40
C GLY A 9 13.01 2.90 -5.82
N GLU A 10 12.79 2.01 -4.87
CA GLU A 10 11.50 1.89 -4.17
C GLU A 10 11.19 3.14 -3.33
N ILE A 11 12.19 3.70 -2.67
CA ILE A 11 12.02 4.95 -1.91
C ILE A 11 11.65 6.11 -2.86
N ALA A 12 12.34 6.22 -4.01
CA ALA A 12 12.02 7.24 -5.00
C ALA A 12 10.59 7.06 -5.54
N LEU A 13 10.21 5.82 -5.84
CA LEU A 13 8.85 5.48 -6.28
C LEU A 13 7.80 5.89 -5.24
N ALA A 14 8.03 5.53 -3.99
CA ALA A 14 7.15 5.84 -2.88
C ALA A 14 7.05 7.35 -2.64
N ARG A 15 8.16 8.07 -2.69
CA ARG A 15 8.17 9.53 -2.52
C ARG A 15 7.35 10.27 -3.56
N SER A 16 7.20 9.71 -4.76
CA SER A 16 6.36 10.30 -5.80
C SER A 16 4.89 10.41 -5.36
N MET A 17 4.46 9.57 -4.43
CA MET A 17 3.10 9.56 -3.88
C MET A 17 3.02 10.12 -2.46
N PHE A 18 3.89 9.66 -1.57
CA PHE A 18 3.80 9.91 -0.13
C PHE A 18 4.71 11.06 0.34
N GLY A 19 5.64 11.54 -0.50
CA GLY A 19 6.61 12.54 -0.08
C GLY A 19 7.37 12.06 1.16
N ASP A 20 7.36 12.84 2.21
CA ASP A 20 7.99 12.51 3.50
C ASP A 20 6.99 11.99 4.54
N ALA A 21 5.77 11.62 4.12
CA ALA A 21 4.74 11.14 5.03
C ALA A 21 5.04 9.74 5.62
N ILE A 22 5.96 8.99 5.01
CA ILE A 22 6.42 7.69 5.51
C ILE A 22 7.88 7.83 5.97
N ASP A 23 8.19 7.29 7.13
CA ASP A 23 9.59 7.08 7.53
C ASP A 23 10.09 5.79 6.86
N TYR A 24 10.71 5.93 5.70
CA TYR A 24 11.16 4.83 4.87
C TYR A 24 12.23 3.96 5.53
N ARG A 25 13.02 4.51 6.44
CA ARG A 25 14.07 3.77 7.16
C ARG A 25 13.51 2.70 8.09
N ARG A 26 12.25 2.87 8.50
CA ARG A 26 11.57 1.93 9.40
C ARG A 26 10.86 0.81 8.66
N VAL A 27 10.77 0.87 7.34
CA VAL A 27 10.02 -0.09 6.54
C VAL A 27 10.91 -1.25 6.15
N ARG A 28 10.44 -2.47 6.40
CA ARG A 28 11.08 -3.70 5.93
C ARG A 28 10.07 -4.56 5.18
N LEU A 29 10.56 -5.25 4.18
CA LEU A 29 9.81 -6.24 3.43
C LEU A 29 10.25 -7.63 3.92
N PHE A 30 9.27 -8.46 4.26
CA PHE A 30 9.51 -9.81 4.76
C PHE A 30 8.97 -10.83 3.77
N ARG A 31 9.80 -11.79 3.38
CA ARG A 31 9.37 -12.94 2.57
C ARG A 31 8.99 -14.09 3.49
N ARG A 32 8.03 -13.84 4.38
CA ARG A 32 7.52 -14.83 5.32
C ARG A 32 6.09 -14.50 5.70
N LYS A 33 5.35 -15.52 6.14
CA LYS A 33 3.98 -15.30 6.66
C LYS A 33 3.99 -14.37 7.85
N TRP A 34 3.03 -13.44 7.89
CA TRP A 34 2.80 -12.62 9.08
C TRP A 34 2.19 -13.47 10.21
N TRP A 35 1.32 -14.42 9.86
CA TRP A 35 0.68 -15.35 10.79
C TRP A 35 0.45 -16.70 10.09
N PRO A 36 0.16 -17.80 10.85
CA PRO A 36 0.10 -19.15 10.25
C PRO A 36 -0.87 -19.32 9.08
N PHE A 37 -1.97 -18.55 9.08
CA PHE A 37 -3.00 -18.61 8.03
C PHE A 37 -2.88 -17.48 7.00
N HIS A 38 -1.71 -16.86 6.86
CA HIS A 38 -1.45 -15.86 5.82
C HIS A 38 -1.78 -16.44 4.44
N PRO A 39 -2.73 -15.84 3.69
CA PRO A 39 -3.17 -16.40 2.40
C PRO A 39 -2.04 -16.43 1.36
N LYS A 40 -1.98 -17.50 0.58
CA LYS A 40 -1.09 -17.56 -0.58
C LYS A 40 -1.51 -16.49 -1.59
N GLY A 41 -0.52 -15.84 -2.20
CA GLY A 41 -0.78 -14.81 -3.19
C GLY A 41 -1.19 -13.45 -2.65
N ALA A 42 -1.23 -13.28 -1.33
CA ALA A 42 -1.53 -12.01 -0.68
C ALA A 42 -0.31 -11.44 0.03
N ALA A 43 -0.16 -10.11 -0.03
CA ALA A 43 0.72 -9.39 0.88
C ALA A 43 -0.09 -8.84 2.04
N MET A 44 0.54 -8.65 3.18
CA MET A 44 -0.08 -8.07 4.37
C MET A 44 0.83 -7.02 4.99
N ALA A 45 0.27 -5.86 5.28
CA ALA A 45 1.01 -4.75 5.90
C ALA A 45 0.29 -4.25 7.16
N PRO A 46 0.13 -5.11 8.18
CA PRO A 46 -0.72 -4.78 9.33
C PRO A 46 -0.08 -3.83 10.34
N SER A 47 1.23 -3.70 10.37
CA SER A 47 1.94 -3.02 11.45
C SER A 47 3.12 -2.15 11.02
N GLY A 48 3.15 -1.70 9.77
CA GLY A 48 4.20 -0.81 9.26
C GLY A 48 5.32 -1.50 8.46
N ASN A 49 5.25 -2.81 8.31
CA ASN A 49 6.10 -3.59 7.42
C ASN A 49 5.23 -4.38 6.45
N ILE A 50 5.81 -4.83 5.34
CA ILE A 50 5.08 -5.61 4.34
C ILE A 50 5.54 -7.05 4.42
N HIS A 51 4.59 -7.98 4.53
CA HIS A 51 4.82 -9.41 4.59
C HIS A 51 4.28 -10.08 3.34
N PHE A 52 5.14 -10.82 2.63
CA PHE A 52 4.80 -11.55 1.43
C PHE A 52 4.77 -13.04 1.73
N HIS A 53 3.75 -13.74 1.25
CA HIS A 53 3.73 -15.20 1.38
C HIS A 53 4.91 -15.81 0.62
N PRO A 54 5.70 -16.71 1.23
CA PRO A 54 6.94 -17.20 0.62
C PRO A 54 6.74 -17.97 -0.69
N GLU A 55 5.57 -18.58 -0.89
CA GLU A 55 5.31 -19.38 -2.08
C GLU A 55 4.74 -18.56 -3.24
N ARG A 56 3.78 -17.64 -2.97
CA ARG A 56 3.06 -16.86 -4.00
C ARG A 56 2.67 -15.50 -3.47
N GLY A 57 3.62 -14.74 -2.95
CA GLY A 57 3.34 -13.47 -2.30
C GLY A 57 3.57 -12.21 -3.14
N GLY A 58 3.94 -12.36 -4.41
CA GLY A 58 4.28 -11.21 -5.24
C GLY A 58 5.60 -10.55 -4.82
N TRP A 59 6.50 -11.30 -4.20
CA TRP A 59 7.81 -10.79 -3.81
C TRP A 59 8.62 -10.31 -5.00
N SER A 60 9.31 -9.18 -4.83
CA SER A 60 10.32 -8.69 -5.74
C SER A 60 11.55 -8.22 -4.96
N GLU A 61 12.71 -8.33 -5.57
CA GLU A 61 13.94 -7.77 -5.00
C GLU A 61 14.01 -6.25 -5.17
N ASP A 62 13.26 -5.71 -6.12
CA ASP A 62 13.14 -4.27 -6.35
C ASP A 62 11.88 -3.96 -7.16
N PHE A 63 10.84 -3.48 -6.50
CA PHE A 63 9.58 -3.14 -7.15
C PHE A 63 9.70 -2.00 -8.15
N SER A 64 10.71 -1.12 -8.01
CA SER A 64 10.92 -0.03 -8.97
C SER A 64 11.32 -0.53 -10.36
N SER A 65 11.81 -1.76 -10.46
CA SER A 65 12.17 -2.43 -11.72
C SER A 65 11.06 -3.29 -12.30
N GLU A 66 9.94 -3.43 -11.60
CA GLU A 66 8.83 -4.28 -12.01
C GLU A 66 7.84 -3.54 -12.91
N PRO A 67 6.94 -4.26 -13.62
CA PRO A 67 5.86 -3.63 -14.38
C PRO A 67 4.96 -2.75 -13.51
N LEU A 68 4.26 -1.81 -14.13
CA LEU A 68 3.39 -0.85 -13.43
C LEU A 68 2.33 -1.53 -12.56
N SER A 69 1.82 -2.68 -12.96
CA SER A 69 0.84 -3.44 -12.16
C SER A 69 1.41 -3.82 -10.80
N LEU A 70 2.66 -4.30 -10.76
CA LEU A 70 3.34 -4.64 -9.50
C LEU A 70 3.79 -3.41 -8.73
N GLN A 71 4.18 -2.35 -9.41
CA GLN A 71 4.46 -1.07 -8.76
C GLN A 71 3.21 -0.52 -8.08
N GLY A 72 2.06 -0.58 -8.75
CA GLY A 72 0.78 -0.18 -8.17
C GLY A 72 0.40 -1.01 -6.95
N PHE A 73 0.59 -2.32 -7.02
CA PHE A 73 0.42 -3.22 -5.89
C PHE A 73 1.31 -2.81 -4.70
N PHE A 74 2.58 -2.52 -4.97
CA PHE A 74 3.51 -2.07 -3.95
C PHE A 74 3.07 -0.74 -3.30
N ILE A 75 2.59 0.22 -4.09
CA ILE A 75 2.04 1.49 -3.60
C ILE A 75 0.79 1.26 -2.73
N HIS A 76 -0.08 0.32 -3.10
CA HIS A 76 -1.22 -0.09 -2.26
C HIS A 76 -0.74 -0.55 -0.88
N GLU A 77 0.25 -1.44 -0.84
CA GLU A 77 0.78 -1.95 0.43
C GLU A 77 1.50 -0.86 1.24
N LEU A 78 2.21 0.05 0.58
CA LEU A 78 2.82 1.19 1.25
C LEU A 78 1.80 2.15 1.86
N THR A 79 0.58 2.22 1.29
CA THR A 79 -0.49 3.00 1.90
C THR A 79 -0.84 2.43 3.27
N HIS A 80 -0.88 1.11 3.43
CA HIS A 80 -1.07 0.47 4.73
C HIS A 80 0.10 0.76 5.69
N VAL A 81 1.32 0.82 5.18
CA VAL A 81 2.49 1.23 5.98
C VAL A 81 2.29 2.67 6.51
N TRP A 82 1.88 3.58 5.63
CA TRP A 82 1.57 4.95 6.03
C TRP A 82 0.47 4.99 7.11
N GLN A 83 -0.61 4.25 6.91
CA GLN A 83 -1.70 4.16 7.89
C GLN A 83 -1.20 3.70 9.26
N ALA A 84 -0.35 2.66 9.28
CA ALA A 84 0.21 2.15 10.53
C ALA A 84 1.16 3.14 11.20
N GLN A 85 1.98 3.83 10.44
CA GLN A 85 2.88 4.87 11.01
C GLN A 85 2.11 6.08 11.52
N ALA A 86 1.08 6.51 10.79
CA ALA A 86 0.29 7.70 11.14
C ALA A 86 -0.71 7.44 12.27
N ARG A 87 -1.26 6.23 12.38
CA ARG A 87 -2.36 5.89 13.29
C ARG A 87 -1.97 4.90 14.38
N GLY A 88 -0.75 4.36 14.34
CA GLY A 88 -0.26 3.38 15.31
C GLY A 88 -0.43 1.93 14.87
N ARG A 89 0.33 1.05 15.52
CA ARG A 89 0.45 -0.37 15.16
C ARG A 89 -0.85 -1.17 15.21
N LEU A 90 -1.79 -0.73 16.03
CA LEU A 90 -3.06 -1.43 16.21
C LEU A 90 -4.18 -0.90 15.29
N TYR A 91 -3.92 0.17 14.55
CA TYR A 91 -4.96 0.79 13.72
C TYR A 91 -5.55 -0.19 12.70
N LEU A 92 -4.71 -0.82 11.90
CA LEU A 92 -5.17 -1.75 10.86
C LEU A 92 -5.80 -3.02 11.45
N PRO A 93 -5.18 -3.71 12.42
CA PRO A 93 -5.81 -4.87 13.05
C PRO A 93 -7.19 -4.59 13.65
N LEU A 94 -7.41 -3.38 14.19
CA LEU A 94 -8.69 -3.01 14.81
C LEU A 94 -9.72 -2.47 13.81
N ARG A 95 -9.27 -1.83 12.72
CA ARG A 95 -10.16 -1.20 11.73
C ARG A 95 -10.45 -2.09 10.54
N ARG A 96 -9.53 -2.98 10.21
CA ARG A 96 -9.69 -3.92 9.10
C ARG A 96 -10.49 -5.12 9.57
N HIS A 97 -11.59 -5.39 8.88
CA HIS A 97 -12.43 -6.56 9.12
C HIS A 97 -12.64 -7.34 7.81
N PRO A 98 -13.09 -8.61 7.86
CA PRO A 98 -13.22 -9.46 6.66
C PRO A 98 -14.12 -8.88 5.57
N PHE A 99 -15.01 -7.96 5.93
CA PHE A 99 -15.94 -7.33 5.00
C PHE A 99 -15.49 -5.96 4.49
N CYS A 100 -14.26 -5.54 4.76
CA CYS A 100 -13.70 -4.33 4.18
C CYS A 100 -13.68 -4.42 2.66
N ARG A 101 -14.35 -3.48 2.00
CA ARG A 101 -14.43 -3.43 0.55
C ARG A 101 -13.25 -2.67 -0.02
N TYR A 102 -12.68 -3.18 -1.11
CA TYR A 102 -11.67 -2.49 -1.92
C TYR A 102 -12.31 -1.47 -2.85
N ARG A 103 -13.51 -1.79 -3.39
CA ARG A 103 -14.25 -0.90 -4.28
C ARG A 103 -14.74 0.32 -3.52
N TYR A 104 -14.56 1.49 -4.12
CA TYR A 104 -15.05 2.74 -3.61
C TYR A 104 -15.88 3.46 -4.68
N ARG A 105 -16.76 4.36 -4.24
CA ARG A 105 -17.44 5.31 -5.10
C ARG A 105 -17.03 6.71 -4.67
N LEU A 106 -16.62 7.53 -5.64
CA LEU A 106 -16.31 8.92 -5.38
C LEU A 106 -17.62 9.65 -5.02
N ALA A 107 -17.60 10.31 -3.88
CA ALA A 107 -18.71 11.13 -3.41
C ALA A 107 -18.23 12.58 -3.29
N PRO A 108 -18.97 13.57 -3.85
CA PRO A 108 -18.60 14.97 -3.70
C PRO A 108 -18.44 15.36 -2.25
N GLY A 109 -17.30 15.99 -1.92
CA GLY A 109 -17.01 16.44 -0.56
C GLY A 109 -16.61 15.36 0.44
N LYS A 110 -16.56 14.10 0.04
CA LYS A 110 -16.09 13.02 0.92
C LYS A 110 -14.57 13.04 1.03
N PRO A 111 -14.00 13.32 2.23
CA PRO A 111 -12.55 13.38 2.39
C PRO A 111 -11.92 11.99 2.35
N PHE A 112 -10.62 11.94 2.04
CA PHE A 112 -9.84 10.70 1.99
C PHE A 112 -10.02 9.83 3.25
N ASN A 113 -9.98 10.45 4.43
CA ASN A 113 -10.09 9.73 5.70
C ASN A 113 -11.46 9.12 5.96
N ALA A 114 -12.49 9.49 5.21
CA ALA A 114 -13.82 8.90 5.34
C ALA A 114 -13.96 7.58 4.59
N TYR A 115 -13.02 7.24 3.71
CA TYR A 115 -12.95 5.93 3.07
C TYR A 115 -12.32 4.92 4.02
N ASN A 116 -12.67 3.64 3.90
CA ASN A 116 -12.04 2.59 4.71
C ASN A 116 -10.56 2.38 4.32
N PRO A 117 -9.74 1.69 5.15
CA PRO A 117 -8.31 1.54 4.85
C PRO A 117 -8.00 0.92 3.50
N GLU A 118 -8.77 -0.08 3.06
CA GLU A 118 -8.55 -0.72 1.76
C GLU A 118 -8.93 0.20 0.60
N GLN A 119 -10.01 0.95 0.74
CA GLN A 119 -10.42 1.96 -0.25
C GLN A 119 -9.37 3.07 -0.36
N GLN A 120 -8.82 3.53 0.76
CA GLN A 120 -7.72 4.49 0.75
C GLN A 120 -6.52 3.98 -0.04
N ALA A 121 -6.13 2.73 0.21
CA ALA A 121 -5.01 2.12 -0.51
C ALA A 121 -5.28 2.00 -2.02
N GLU A 122 -6.51 1.66 -2.41
CA GLU A 122 -6.89 1.62 -3.83
C GLU A 122 -6.94 3.01 -4.46
N ILE A 123 -7.39 4.02 -3.75
CA ILE A 123 -7.37 5.41 -4.23
C ILE A 123 -5.93 5.83 -4.55
N VAL A 124 -5.00 5.60 -3.64
CA VAL A 124 -3.59 5.94 -3.86
C VAL A 124 -3.02 5.17 -5.05
N ARG A 125 -3.31 3.88 -5.14
CA ARG A 125 -2.88 3.03 -6.27
C ARG A 125 -3.41 3.57 -7.60
N HIS A 126 -4.69 3.92 -7.68
CA HIS A 126 -5.31 4.42 -8.90
C HIS A 126 -4.71 5.76 -9.34
N ILE A 127 -4.46 6.66 -8.40
CA ILE A 127 -3.80 7.95 -8.70
C ILE A 127 -2.38 7.69 -9.22
N PHE A 128 -1.63 6.82 -8.57
CA PHE A 128 -0.28 6.42 -8.99
C PHE A 128 -0.28 5.92 -10.45
N LEU A 129 -1.19 5.02 -10.78
CA LEU A 129 -1.30 4.47 -12.13
C LEU A 129 -1.72 5.54 -13.14
N ALA A 130 -2.68 6.40 -12.80
CA ALA A 130 -3.16 7.47 -13.66
C ALA A 130 -2.05 8.46 -14.03
N GLU A 131 -1.22 8.83 -13.06
CA GLU A 131 -0.06 9.71 -13.29
C GLU A 131 0.99 9.08 -14.22
N ARG A 132 0.92 7.77 -14.42
CA ARG A 132 1.80 7.01 -15.32
C ARG A 132 1.10 6.51 -16.59
N GLY A 133 -0.05 7.11 -16.91
CA GLY A 133 -0.77 6.85 -18.16
C GLY A 133 -1.77 5.69 -18.11
N VAL A 134 -1.98 5.06 -16.96
CA VAL A 134 -2.95 3.98 -16.79
C VAL A 134 -4.12 4.49 -15.95
N ARG A 135 -5.14 5.03 -16.61
CA ARG A 135 -6.30 5.57 -15.92
C ARG A 135 -7.38 4.49 -15.80
N LEU A 136 -7.71 4.16 -14.59
CA LEU A 136 -8.87 3.34 -14.25
C LEU A 136 -10.08 4.25 -14.01
N ALA A 137 -11.29 3.68 -14.17
CA ALA A 137 -12.53 4.42 -13.92
C ALA A 137 -12.56 4.95 -12.48
N ASP A 138 -13.22 6.08 -12.27
CA ASP A 138 -13.44 6.68 -10.96
C ASP A 138 -12.18 7.05 -10.18
N THR A 139 -11.07 7.32 -10.87
CA THR A 139 -9.86 7.82 -10.22
C THR A 139 -10.06 9.26 -9.75
N PRO A 140 -9.91 9.53 -8.44
CA PRO A 140 -10.01 10.89 -7.93
C PRO A 140 -8.79 11.74 -8.30
N PRO A 141 -8.88 13.07 -8.19
CA PRO A 141 -7.73 13.93 -8.37
C PRO A 141 -6.73 13.75 -7.23
N ARG A 142 -5.45 14.02 -7.51
CA ARG A 142 -4.38 13.94 -6.51
C ARG A 142 -4.66 14.80 -5.27
N SER A 143 -5.39 15.89 -5.43
CA SER A 143 -5.72 16.82 -4.34
C SER A 143 -6.53 16.17 -3.20
N ILE A 144 -7.10 14.96 -3.41
CA ILE A 144 -7.78 14.24 -2.33
C ILE A 144 -6.80 13.70 -1.28
N LEU A 145 -5.54 13.47 -1.66
CA LEU A 145 -4.56 12.83 -0.78
C LEU A 145 -4.16 13.75 0.38
N PRO A 146 -3.97 13.20 1.60
CA PRO A 146 -3.60 13.98 2.78
C PRO A 146 -2.09 14.23 2.90
N PHE A 147 -1.31 13.78 1.94
CA PHE A 147 0.15 13.91 1.94
C PHE A 147 0.69 14.46 0.63
#